data_afa75f6e2167ad24333d0122b675ee49
#
_entry.id   afa75f6e2167ad24333d0122b675ee49
#
_cell.length_a   1.000
_cell.length_b   1.000
_cell.length_c   1.000
_cell.angle_alpha   90.00
_cell.angle_beta   90.00
_cell.angle_gamma   90.00
#
_symmetry.space_group_name_H-M   'P 1'
#
loop_
_entity.id
_entity.type
_entity.pdbx_description
1 polymer ?
#
loop_
_entity_poly.entity_id
_entity_poly.type
_entity_poly.pdbx_seq_one_letter_code
_entity_poly.pdbx_strand_id
1 'polypeptide(L)'
;YVTDVKIGESPAWMKRRLALVGIGSISNVVDITNYILKELGQPMHAFDSSYIEGNAIHVRRAHDKEKIVTLDEKEFELNENNLVICDGVKPVALAGIMGGLNSEIRDTTEAVIFESAKFARDNIRKSSRALGQSSDSSQRYAKGVDEYATVMASKRALHLIEELGCGKVSSTHVEACLLYTS
;
A
#
# COMPACT_ATOMS: atom_id res chain seq x y z
N TYR A 1 2.30 12.28 0.12
CA TYR A 1 0.99 12.77 0.52
C TYR A 1 0.33 13.53 -0.63
N VAL A 2 -0.94 13.27 -0.85
CA VAL A 2 -1.73 13.87 -1.94
C VAL A 2 -3.01 14.44 -1.35
N THR A 3 -3.34 15.68 -1.69
CA THR A 3 -4.57 16.38 -1.28
C THR A 3 -5.47 16.68 -2.49
N ASP A 4 -6.65 17.20 -2.22
CA ASP A 4 -7.64 17.54 -3.25
C ASP A 4 -7.90 16.36 -4.22
N VAL A 5 -7.89 15.15 -3.66
CA VAL A 5 -8.05 13.92 -4.42
C VAL A 5 -9.48 13.82 -4.97
N LYS A 6 -9.58 13.44 -6.22
CA LYS A 6 -10.84 13.15 -6.90
C LYS A 6 -10.83 11.71 -7.36
N ILE A 7 -11.53 10.88 -6.62
CA ILE A 7 -11.70 9.48 -6.97
C ILE A 7 -12.62 9.38 -8.19
N GLY A 8 -12.22 8.56 -9.15
CA GLY A 8 -12.96 8.36 -10.38
C GLY A 8 -12.39 7.22 -11.21
N GLU A 9 -12.89 7.07 -12.41
CA GLU A 9 -12.40 6.05 -13.33
C GLU A 9 -10.99 6.34 -13.83
N SER A 10 -10.20 5.29 -13.97
CA SER A 10 -8.91 5.36 -14.65
C SER A 10 -9.08 5.60 -16.15
N PRO A 11 -8.10 6.26 -16.80
CA PRO A 11 -8.14 6.44 -18.24
C PRO A 11 -8.12 5.10 -18.99
N ALA A 12 -8.70 5.09 -20.18
CA ALA A 12 -8.87 3.88 -20.99
C ALA A 12 -7.55 3.12 -21.23
N TRP A 13 -6.44 3.84 -21.40
CA TRP A 13 -5.13 3.23 -21.63
C TRP A 13 -4.65 2.45 -20.40
N MET A 14 -4.87 2.97 -19.19
CA MET A 14 -4.49 2.31 -17.93
C MET A 14 -5.36 1.09 -17.67
N LYS A 15 -6.69 1.24 -17.80
CA LYS A 15 -7.65 0.12 -17.68
C LYS A 15 -7.29 -1.02 -18.64
N ARG A 16 -6.99 -0.69 -19.88
CA ARG A 16 -6.60 -1.68 -20.91
C ARG A 16 -5.32 -2.42 -20.52
N ARG A 17 -4.28 -1.70 -20.06
CA ARG A 17 -3.00 -2.32 -19.67
C ARG A 17 -3.15 -3.23 -18.45
N LEU A 18 -3.93 -2.79 -17.45
CA LEU A 18 -4.22 -3.61 -16.27
C LEU A 18 -5.00 -4.87 -16.64
N ALA A 19 -6.00 -4.77 -17.51
CA ALA A 19 -6.78 -5.91 -17.98
C ALA A 19 -5.90 -6.95 -18.70
N LEU A 20 -4.91 -6.51 -19.50
CA LEU A 20 -3.97 -7.42 -20.19
C LEU A 20 -3.11 -8.25 -19.23
N VAL A 21 -2.91 -7.80 -17.99
CA VAL A 21 -2.17 -8.53 -16.95
C VAL A 21 -3.10 -9.13 -15.88
N GLY A 22 -4.40 -9.22 -16.19
CA GLY A 22 -5.40 -9.89 -15.35
C GLY A 22 -5.88 -9.08 -14.14
N ILE A 23 -5.68 -7.75 -14.14
CA ILE A 23 -6.15 -6.87 -13.06
C ILE A 23 -7.37 -6.09 -13.53
N GLY A 24 -8.48 -6.22 -12.77
CA GLY A 24 -9.67 -5.38 -12.93
C GLY A 24 -9.41 -3.95 -12.44
N SER A 25 -9.88 -2.96 -13.19
CA SER A 25 -9.84 -1.57 -12.76
C SER A 25 -10.83 -1.33 -11.60
N ILE A 26 -10.40 -0.58 -10.59
CA ILE A 26 -11.19 -0.23 -9.40
C ILE A 26 -11.46 1.27 -9.40
N SER A 27 -10.42 2.07 -9.21
CA SER A 27 -10.45 3.53 -9.25
C SER A 27 -9.08 4.07 -9.67
N ASN A 28 -9.01 5.32 -10.08
CA ASN A 28 -7.77 5.96 -10.53
C ASN A 28 -6.62 5.80 -9.52
N VAL A 29 -6.84 6.06 -8.23
CA VAL A 29 -5.81 5.97 -7.19
C VAL A 29 -5.36 4.52 -6.97
N VAL A 30 -6.31 3.59 -6.85
CA VAL A 30 -5.99 2.16 -6.66
C VAL A 30 -5.32 1.58 -7.89
N ASP A 31 -5.78 1.95 -9.07
CA ASP A 31 -5.21 1.48 -10.34
C ASP A 31 -3.78 2.00 -10.55
N ILE A 32 -3.46 3.21 -10.09
CA ILE A 32 -2.08 3.71 -10.08
C ILE A 32 -1.18 2.77 -9.28
N THR A 33 -1.57 2.33 -8.08
CA THR A 33 -0.75 1.41 -7.28
C THR A 33 -0.56 0.06 -7.97
N ASN A 34 -1.62 -0.48 -8.56
CA ASN A 34 -1.59 -1.72 -9.33
C ASN A 34 -0.75 -1.58 -10.61
N TYR A 35 -0.84 -0.44 -11.27
CA TYR A 35 -0.07 -0.15 -12.48
C TYR A 35 1.44 -0.12 -12.17
N ILE A 36 1.84 0.55 -11.11
CA ILE A 36 3.24 0.64 -10.68
C ILE A 36 3.78 -0.73 -10.27
N LEU A 37 2.99 -1.53 -9.57
CA LEU A 37 3.36 -2.91 -9.26
C LEU A 37 3.71 -3.70 -10.52
N LYS A 38 2.97 -3.52 -11.61
CA LYS A 38 3.24 -4.23 -12.89
C LYS A 38 4.32 -3.57 -13.72
N GLU A 39 4.41 -2.22 -13.73
CA GLU A 39 5.40 -1.47 -14.50
C GLU A 39 6.81 -1.60 -13.89
N LEU A 40 6.94 -1.45 -12.57
CA LEU A 40 8.22 -1.38 -11.87
C LEU A 40 8.50 -2.58 -10.94
N GLY A 41 7.53 -3.44 -10.72
CA GLY A 41 7.67 -4.56 -9.79
C GLY A 41 7.65 -4.14 -8.30
N GLN A 42 7.38 -2.88 -8.00
CA GLN A 42 7.33 -2.33 -6.65
C GLN A 42 5.88 -2.31 -6.15
N PRO A 43 5.54 -3.12 -5.12
CA PRO A 43 4.24 -2.99 -4.47
C PRO A 43 4.09 -1.62 -3.82
N MET A 44 2.91 -1.04 -3.98
CA MET A 44 2.50 0.20 -3.32
C MET A 44 1.13 0.02 -2.67
N HIS A 45 0.86 0.81 -1.64
CA HIS A 45 -0.45 0.91 -1.06
C HIS A 45 -0.89 2.37 -0.94
N ALA A 46 -2.19 2.59 -0.90
CA ALA A 46 -2.80 3.90 -0.72
C ALA A 46 -3.77 3.84 0.46
N PHE A 47 -3.57 4.70 1.44
CA PHE A 47 -4.46 4.87 2.60
C PHE A 47 -5.29 6.13 2.43
N ASP A 48 -6.57 6.05 2.73
CA ASP A 48 -7.38 7.24 2.96
C ASP A 48 -6.88 7.93 4.24
N SER A 49 -6.36 9.15 4.10
CA SER A 49 -5.71 9.84 5.22
C SER A 49 -6.69 10.23 6.33
N SER A 50 -7.99 10.33 6.03
CA SER A 50 -9.02 10.66 7.02
C SER A 50 -9.22 9.56 8.07
N TYR A 51 -8.82 8.32 7.74
CA TYR A 51 -8.91 7.17 8.64
C TYR A 51 -7.60 6.87 9.38
N ILE A 52 -6.55 7.67 9.16
CA ILE A 52 -5.25 7.52 9.84
C ILE A 52 -5.26 8.37 11.11
N GLU A 53 -5.51 7.73 12.24
CA GLU A 53 -5.57 8.38 13.53
C GLU A 53 -4.18 8.79 14.04
N GLY A 54 -4.11 9.92 14.71
CA GLY A 54 -2.87 10.44 15.30
C GLY A 54 -1.88 11.02 14.28
N ASN A 55 -2.25 11.14 12.98
CA ASN A 55 -1.37 11.62 11.91
C ASN A 55 0.00 10.94 11.89
N ALA A 56 0.05 9.65 12.19
CA ALA A 56 1.28 8.88 12.31
C ALA A 56 1.14 7.53 11.62
N ILE A 57 2.23 7.05 11.05
CA ILE A 57 2.36 5.69 10.52
C ILE A 57 3.52 5.00 11.25
N HIS A 58 3.22 3.87 11.84
CA HIS A 58 4.18 3.04 12.56
C HIS A 58 4.25 1.65 11.93
N VAL A 59 5.43 1.21 11.57
CA VAL A 59 5.66 -0.18 11.16
C VAL A 59 6.23 -0.93 12.34
N ARG A 60 5.50 -1.92 12.83
CA ARG A 60 5.88 -2.71 14.01
C ARG A 60 5.43 -4.16 13.88
N ARG A 61 5.91 -4.98 14.78
CA ARG A 61 5.32 -6.31 14.95
C ARG A 61 3.94 -6.19 15.61
N ALA A 62 3.02 -7.07 15.24
CA ALA A 62 1.72 -7.13 15.87
C ALA A 62 1.86 -7.53 17.34
N HIS A 63 0.92 -7.10 18.16
CA HIS A 63 0.75 -7.62 19.50
C HIS A 63 0.10 -9.01 19.45
N ASP A 64 0.27 -9.79 20.52
CA ASP A 64 -0.40 -11.08 20.63
C ASP A 64 -1.92 -10.89 20.60
N LYS A 65 -2.61 -11.69 19.77
CA LYS A 65 -4.07 -11.64 19.53
C LYS A 65 -4.59 -10.30 18.98
N GLU A 66 -3.72 -9.46 18.44
CA GLU A 66 -4.15 -8.25 17.73
C GLU A 66 -4.98 -8.62 16.50
N LYS A 67 -6.05 -7.90 16.24
CA LYS A 67 -6.97 -8.21 15.15
C LYS A 67 -6.90 -7.18 14.05
N ILE A 68 -7.06 -7.64 12.82
CA ILE A 68 -7.24 -6.81 11.64
C ILE A 68 -8.26 -7.45 10.69
N VAL A 69 -9.09 -6.61 10.07
CA VAL A 69 -9.91 -7.01 8.93
C VAL A 69 -9.27 -6.44 7.67
N THR A 70 -8.98 -7.29 6.70
CA THR A 70 -8.32 -6.92 5.45
C THR A 70 -9.32 -6.53 4.36
N LEU A 71 -8.84 -5.94 3.25
CA LEU A 71 -9.66 -5.46 2.14
C LEU A 71 -10.55 -6.55 1.48
N ASP A 72 -10.20 -7.81 1.64
CA ASP A 72 -11.00 -8.96 1.22
C ASP A 72 -11.98 -9.46 2.31
N GLU A 73 -12.27 -8.59 3.29
CA GLU A 73 -13.22 -8.80 4.39
C GLU A 73 -12.91 -9.98 5.32
N LYS A 74 -11.67 -10.46 5.31
CA LYS A 74 -11.21 -11.51 6.22
C LYS A 74 -10.68 -10.93 7.51
N GLU A 75 -11.10 -11.50 8.64
CA GLU A 75 -10.55 -11.20 9.96
C GLU A 75 -9.38 -12.12 10.27
N PHE A 76 -8.28 -11.52 10.74
CA PHE A 76 -7.10 -12.25 11.20
C PHE A 76 -6.79 -11.91 12.64
N GLU A 77 -6.47 -12.93 13.42
CA GLU A 77 -5.83 -12.80 14.72
C GLU A 77 -4.32 -12.95 14.53
N LEU A 78 -3.58 -11.94 14.94
CA LEU A 78 -2.15 -11.79 14.68
C LEU A 78 -1.32 -12.15 15.91
N ASN A 79 -0.03 -12.32 15.69
CA ASN A 79 0.97 -12.50 16.74
C ASN A 79 2.26 -11.75 16.37
N GLU A 80 3.24 -11.77 17.27
CA GLU A 80 4.55 -11.06 17.13
C GLU A 80 5.38 -11.44 15.89
N ASN A 81 5.03 -12.50 15.17
CA ASN A 81 5.68 -12.83 13.90
C ASN A 81 5.13 -12.04 12.71
N ASN A 82 3.96 -11.44 12.87
CA ASN A 82 3.33 -10.64 11.83
C ASN A 82 3.79 -9.19 11.89
N LEU A 83 4.13 -8.64 10.75
CA LEU A 83 4.46 -7.22 10.60
C LEU A 83 3.18 -6.46 10.20
N VAL A 84 2.92 -5.36 10.87
CA VAL A 84 1.76 -4.51 10.61
C VAL A 84 2.19 -3.07 10.37
N ILE A 85 1.42 -2.38 9.55
CA ILE A 85 1.43 -0.94 9.46
C ILE A 85 0.28 -0.45 10.32
N CYS A 86 0.58 0.45 11.24
CA CYS A 86 -0.37 1.01 12.18
C CYS A 86 -0.46 2.52 12.00
N ASP A 87 -1.59 3.08 12.32
CA ASP A 87 -1.69 4.50 12.63
C ASP A 87 -1.30 4.75 14.11
N GLY A 88 -1.72 5.87 14.70
CA GLY A 88 -1.46 6.18 16.11
C GLY A 88 -2.18 5.27 17.10
N VAL A 89 -3.13 4.45 16.68
CA VAL A 89 -4.04 3.69 17.55
C VAL A 89 -4.14 2.21 17.17
N LYS A 90 -4.25 1.87 15.88
CA LYS A 90 -4.63 0.55 15.40
C LYS A 90 -3.86 0.11 14.14
N PRO A 91 -3.81 -1.21 13.83
CA PRO A 91 -3.29 -1.68 12.56
C PRO A 91 -4.22 -1.26 11.39
N VAL A 92 -3.59 -0.78 10.32
CA VAL A 92 -4.25 -0.34 9.09
C VAL A 92 -3.83 -1.17 7.87
N ALA A 93 -2.80 -2.01 8.00
CA ALA A 93 -2.43 -2.99 6.99
C ALA A 93 -1.60 -4.14 7.57
N LEU A 94 -1.70 -5.31 6.94
CA LEU A 94 -0.70 -6.38 7.02
C LEU A 94 0.46 -6.00 6.09
N ALA A 95 1.59 -5.61 6.66
CA ALA A 95 2.72 -5.08 5.91
C ALA A 95 3.16 -6.00 4.77
N GLY A 96 3.15 -5.48 3.54
CA GLY A 96 3.55 -6.20 2.33
C GLY A 96 2.61 -7.34 1.91
N ILE A 97 1.47 -7.53 2.57
CA ILE A 97 0.50 -8.59 2.27
C ILE A 97 -0.82 -8.00 1.78
N MET A 98 -1.52 -7.25 2.64
CA MET A 98 -2.86 -6.74 2.32
C MET A 98 -3.21 -5.52 3.16
N GLY A 99 -3.81 -4.52 2.53
CA GLY A 99 -4.36 -3.36 3.23
C GLY A 99 -5.51 -3.73 4.18
N GLY A 100 -5.72 -2.90 5.19
CA GLY A 100 -6.86 -3.01 6.09
C GLY A 100 -8.11 -2.36 5.50
N LEU A 101 -9.27 -2.95 5.79
CA LEU A 101 -10.57 -2.41 5.37
C LEU A 101 -10.85 -1.04 6.01
N ASN A 102 -10.27 -0.81 7.18
CA ASN A 102 -10.46 0.41 7.97
C ASN A 102 -9.72 1.66 7.44
N SER A 103 -8.94 1.54 6.38
CA SER A 103 -8.21 2.65 5.74
C SER A 103 -8.32 2.63 4.21
N GLU A 104 -9.33 1.94 3.71
CA GLU A 104 -9.65 1.75 2.31
C GLU A 104 -9.93 3.07 1.59
N ILE A 105 -9.48 3.16 0.33
CA ILE A 105 -9.85 4.27 -0.57
C ILE A 105 -11.32 4.12 -0.98
N ARG A 106 -12.09 5.16 -0.82
CA ARG A 106 -13.53 5.25 -1.12
C ARG A 106 -13.81 6.40 -2.07
N ASP A 107 -15.00 6.43 -2.64
CA ASP A 107 -15.42 7.52 -3.55
C ASP A 107 -15.40 8.90 -2.88
N THR A 108 -15.47 8.94 -1.55
CA THR A 108 -15.42 10.15 -0.73
C THR A 108 -14.02 10.54 -0.25
N THR A 109 -12.98 9.79 -0.64
CA THR A 109 -11.59 10.06 -0.23
C THR A 109 -11.09 11.37 -0.83
N GLU A 110 -10.68 12.31 0.02
CA GLU A 110 -10.18 13.64 -0.37
C GLU A 110 -8.66 13.80 -0.24
N ALA A 111 -8.02 12.93 0.55
CA ALA A 111 -6.57 12.94 0.72
C ALA A 111 -6.02 11.53 0.92
N VAL A 112 -4.83 11.28 0.35
CA VAL A 112 -4.23 9.95 0.28
C VAL A 112 -2.79 9.97 0.77
N ILE A 113 -2.43 8.95 1.56
CA ILE A 113 -1.04 8.62 1.88
C ILE A 113 -0.63 7.43 1.03
N PHE A 114 0.35 7.61 0.15
CA PHE A 114 0.97 6.51 -0.57
C PHE A 114 2.10 5.90 0.28
N GLU A 115 2.08 4.58 0.37
CA GLU A 115 3.17 3.77 0.89
C GLU A 115 3.98 3.19 -0.27
N SER A 116 5.30 3.34 -0.20
CA SER A 116 6.25 2.63 -1.06
C SER A 116 7.38 2.13 -0.17
N ALA A 117 7.39 0.84 0.12
CA ALA A 117 8.26 0.27 1.13
C ALA A 117 8.98 -0.99 0.64
N LYS A 118 10.03 -1.37 1.37
CA LYS A 118 10.67 -2.68 1.28
C LYS A 118 10.54 -3.38 2.63
N PHE A 119 10.03 -4.60 2.61
CA PHE A 119 9.91 -5.45 3.79
C PHE A 119 10.82 -6.68 3.68
N ALA A 120 11.23 -7.21 4.82
CA ALA A 120 12.06 -8.40 4.88
C ALA A 120 11.35 -9.61 4.25
N ARG A 121 11.94 -10.14 3.17
CA ARG A 121 11.39 -11.23 2.36
C ARG A 121 10.91 -12.42 3.18
N ASP A 122 11.73 -12.87 4.13
CA ASP A 122 11.43 -14.06 4.91
C ASP A 122 10.28 -13.85 5.90
N ASN A 123 10.12 -12.63 6.44
CA ASN A 123 8.99 -12.29 7.28
C ASN A 123 7.68 -12.33 6.48
N ILE A 124 7.64 -11.66 5.33
CA ILE A 124 6.43 -11.63 4.49
C ILE A 124 6.06 -13.04 4.03
N ARG A 125 7.04 -13.84 3.61
CA ARG A 125 6.80 -15.23 3.16
C ARG A 125 6.22 -16.10 4.28
N LYS A 126 6.77 -16.00 5.51
CA LYS A 126 6.29 -16.76 6.65
C LYS A 126 4.89 -16.31 7.08
N SER A 127 4.68 -15.01 7.20
CA SER A 127 3.38 -14.43 7.59
C SER A 127 2.27 -14.76 6.58
N SER A 128 2.54 -14.59 5.29
CA SER A 128 1.59 -14.91 4.22
C SER A 128 1.17 -16.38 4.26
N ARG A 129 2.11 -17.31 4.48
CA ARG A 129 1.81 -18.73 4.63
C ARG A 129 1.04 -19.06 5.90
N ALA A 130 1.45 -18.51 7.03
CA ALA A 130 0.81 -18.78 8.32
C ALA A 130 -0.64 -18.28 8.36
N LEU A 131 -0.90 -17.12 7.75
CA LEU A 131 -2.24 -16.55 7.65
C LEU A 131 -3.08 -17.13 6.48
N GLY A 132 -2.47 -17.93 5.60
CA GLY A 132 -3.14 -18.40 4.38
C GLY A 132 -3.53 -17.26 3.44
N GLN A 133 -2.87 -16.10 3.54
CA GLN A 133 -3.17 -14.88 2.79
C GLN A 133 -2.08 -14.60 1.76
N SER A 134 -2.45 -14.66 0.47
CA SER A 134 -1.54 -14.40 -0.64
C SER A 134 -2.09 -13.28 -1.53
N SER A 135 -1.21 -12.39 -1.95
CA SER A 135 -1.51 -11.31 -2.89
C SER A 135 -0.35 -11.14 -3.87
N ASP A 136 -0.55 -10.36 -4.94
CA ASP A 136 0.53 -9.99 -5.87
C ASP A 136 1.68 -9.30 -5.11
N SER A 137 1.35 -8.46 -4.13
CA SER A 137 2.31 -7.78 -3.25
C SER A 137 3.14 -8.79 -2.46
N SER A 138 2.50 -9.71 -1.71
CA SER A 138 3.20 -10.71 -0.90
C SER A 138 4.09 -11.63 -1.73
N GLN A 139 3.66 -11.98 -2.94
CA GLN A 139 4.45 -12.77 -3.88
C GLN A 139 5.70 -12.02 -4.37
N ARG A 140 5.59 -10.71 -4.61
CA ARG A 140 6.74 -9.87 -4.98
C ARG A 140 7.74 -9.77 -3.84
N TYR A 141 7.30 -9.45 -2.64
CA TYR A 141 8.18 -9.40 -1.47
C TYR A 141 8.83 -10.76 -1.16
N ALA A 142 8.09 -11.86 -1.30
CA ALA A 142 8.63 -13.21 -1.09
C ALA A 142 9.74 -13.59 -2.08
N LYS A 143 9.76 -12.98 -3.27
CA LYS A 143 10.84 -13.14 -4.27
C LYS A 143 11.97 -12.14 -4.07
N GLY A 144 11.72 -11.05 -3.39
CA GLY A 144 12.61 -9.92 -3.19
C GLY A 144 12.23 -8.73 -4.07
N VAL A 145 12.34 -7.55 -3.49
CA VAL A 145 12.08 -6.25 -4.13
C VAL A 145 13.35 -5.42 -4.03
N ASP A 146 13.66 -4.69 -5.10
CA ASP A 146 14.79 -3.77 -5.15
C ASP A 146 14.57 -2.62 -4.16
N GLU A 147 15.56 -2.35 -3.32
CA GLU A 147 15.48 -1.29 -2.31
C GLU A 147 15.45 0.11 -2.90
N TYR A 148 16.05 0.29 -4.07
CA TYR A 148 16.05 1.59 -4.76
C TYR A 148 14.75 1.85 -5.54
N ALA A 149 13.97 0.81 -5.82
CA ALA A 149 12.71 0.94 -6.55
C ALA A 149 11.65 1.73 -5.78
N THR A 150 11.73 1.77 -4.45
CA THR A 150 10.74 2.47 -3.59
C THR A 150 10.62 3.95 -3.92
N VAL A 151 11.76 4.64 -4.09
CA VAL A 151 11.79 6.07 -4.42
C VAL A 151 11.28 6.31 -5.84
N MET A 152 11.70 5.46 -6.78
CA MET A 152 11.25 5.56 -8.18
C MET A 152 9.74 5.35 -8.29
N ALA A 153 9.21 4.35 -7.62
CA ALA A 153 7.79 4.05 -7.59
C ALA A 153 6.96 5.18 -6.99
N SER A 154 7.41 5.74 -5.86
CA SER A 154 6.76 6.92 -5.27
C SER A 154 6.69 8.08 -6.24
N LYS A 155 7.81 8.44 -6.87
CA LYS A 155 7.86 9.52 -7.86
C LYS A 155 6.95 9.24 -9.06
N ARG A 156 6.91 7.99 -9.52
CA ARG A 156 6.05 7.58 -10.63
C ARG A 156 4.57 7.66 -10.26
N ALA A 157 4.18 7.26 -9.04
CA ALA A 157 2.82 7.40 -8.55
C ALA A 157 2.38 8.86 -8.52
N LEU A 158 3.21 9.71 -7.93
CA LEU A 158 2.91 11.14 -7.80
C LEU A 158 2.82 11.81 -9.19
N HIS A 159 3.70 11.46 -10.13
CA HIS A 159 3.61 11.93 -11.50
C HIS A 159 2.30 11.51 -12.18
N LEU A 160 1.84 10.26 -11.98
CA LEU A 160 0.57 9.80 -12.51
C LEU A 160 -0.63 10.53 -11.89
N ILE A 161 -0.59 10.85 -10.60
CA ILE A 161 -1.63 11.67 -9.94
C ILE A 161 -1.74 13.05 -10.62
N GLU A 162 -0.62 13.70 -10.91
CA GLU A 162 -0.58 15.01 -11.58
C GLU A 162 -1.01 14.89 -13.04
N GLU A 163 -0.48 13.92 -13.79
CA GLU A 163 -0.81 13.67 -15.19
C GLU A 163 -2.31 13.40 -15.40
N LEU A 164 -2.92 12.66 -14.49
CA LEU A 164 -4.34 12.36 -14.53
C LEU A 164 -5.21 13.47 -13.92
N GLY A 165 -4.61 14.47 -13.30
CA GLY A 165 -5.33 15.57 -12.66
C GLY A 165 -6.26 15.12 -11.51
N CYS A 166 -5.93 14.02 -10.86
CA CYS A 166 -6.78 13.41 -9.82
C CYS A 166 -6.38 13.78 -8.39
N GLY A 167 -5.46 14.71 -8.20
CA GLY A 167 -5.05 15.22 -6.90
C GLY A 167 -3.92 16.21 -6.99
N LYS A 168 -3.60 16.84 -5.86
CA LYS A 168 -2.44 17.72 -5.69
C LYS A 168 -1.35 17.02 -4.89
N VAL A 169 -0.17 16.91 -5.46
CA VAL A 169 1.00 16.35 -4.79
C VAL A 169 1.54 17.34 -3.77
N SER A 170 1.66 16.92 -2.52
CA SER A 170 2.34 17.69 -1.48
C SER A 170 3.85 17.59 -1.63
N SER A 171 4.57 18.67 -1.28
CA SER A 171 6.02 18.62 -1.14
C SER A 171 6.48 17.81 0.08
N THR A 172 5.56 17.48 0.98
CA THR A 172 5.84 16.72 2.20
C THR A 172 5.93 15.23 1.89
N HIS A 173 7.07 14.65 2.22
CA HIS A 173 7.25 13.20 2.26
C HIS A 173 8.00 12.81 3.54
N VAL A 174 7.82 11.59 3.97
CA VAL A 174 8.54 11.00 5.09
C VAL A 174 9.29 9.78 4.58
N GLU A 175 10.56 9.71 4.86
CA GLU A 175 11.41 8.59 4.51
C GLU A 175 12.03 8.01 5.79
N ALA A 176 11.94 6.69 5.95
CA ALA A 176 12.61 5.95 7.01
C ALA A 176 13.42 4.81 6.37
N CYS A 177 14.73 4.93 6.36
CA CYS A 177 15.64 3.94 5.80
C CYS A 177 16.57 3.42 6.89
N LEU A 178 16.52 2.12 7.17
CA LEU A 178 17.40 1.46 8.14
C LEU A 178 18.79 1.13 7.59
N LEU A 179 19.03 1.32 6.29
CA LEU A 179 20.32 1.03 5.66
C LEU A 179 21.45 1.98 6.11
N TYR A 180 21.10 3.12 6.68
CA TYR A 180 22.06 4.14 7.15
C TYR A 180 22.21 4.20 8.67
N THR A 181 21.59 3.26 9.40
CA THR A 181 21.59 3.25 10.87
C THR A 181 22.42 2.11 11.47
N SER A 182 23.39 1.57 10.71
CA SER A 182 24.34 0.57 11.22
C SER A 182 25.71 1.21 11.51
#